data_73bc885b9d4e59f0a7c3e7f76a5ad89c
#
_entry.id   73bc885b9d4e59f0a7c3e7f76a5ad89c
#
_cell.length_a   1.000
_cell.length_b   1.000
_cell.length_c   1.000
_cell.angle_alpha   90.00
_cell.angle_beta   90.00
_cell.angle_gamma   90.00
#
_symmetry.space_group_name_H-M   'P 1'
#
loop_
_entity.id
_entity.type
_entity.pdbx_description
1 polymer ?
#
loop_
_entity_poly.entity_id
_entity_poly.type
_entity_poly.pdbx_seq_one_letter_code
_entity_poly.pdbx_strand_id
1 'polypeptide(L)'
;MNFEHSEKTLEFQERVTRFFNAEVLPRHGEWVQQVIREGKEADFLPELRRKARAEGLWNLALPELAETEPGNRLSNLEFAPLAEIMGKLPWGSQVFNCQAPDVPNMVMLQSLATPEQKRRWLDPLLDGTTRSAFAMTEPDVASSDASNIGTRMAFEGDNIRINGRKWFATGGGHPD
;
A
#
# COMPACT_ATOMS: atom_id res chain seq x y z
N MET A 1 -13.75 -21.01 17.41
CA MET A 1 -12.99 -20.22 16.44
C MET A 1 -11.85 -21.11 15.97
N ASN A 2 -11.72 -21.40 14.68
CA ASN A 2 -10.62 -22.22 14.15
C ASN A 2 -9.48 -21.27 13.77
N PHE A 3 -8.26 -21.51 14.27
CA PHE A 3 -7.04 -20.74 13.98
C PHE A 3 -6.14 -21.44 12.94
N GLU A 4 -6.58 -22.58 12.40
CA GLU A 4 -5.86 -23.27 11.33
C GLU A 4 -5.90 -22.45 10.04
N HIS A 5 -4.79 -22.39 9.36
CA HIS A 5 -4.71 -21.75 8.05
C HIS A 5 -5.39 -22.61 6.99
N SER A 6 -6.07 -21.96 6.04
CA SER A 6 -6.61 -22.64 4.87
C SER A 6 -5.48 -23.14 3.95
N GLU A 7 -5.76 -24.13 3.11
CA GLU A 7 -4.80 -24.63 2.10
C GLU A 7 -4.28 -23.49 1.21
N LYS A 8 -5.17 -22.57 0.81
CA LYS A 8 -4.82 -21.37 0.06
C LYS A 8 -3.85 -20.47 0.84
N THR A 9 -4.08 -20.28 2.13
CA THR A 9 -3.17 -19.49 2.98
C THR A 9 -1.78 -20.16 3.04
N LEU A 10 -1.72 -21.46 3.24
CA LEU A 10 -0.45 -22.21 3.32
C LEU A 10 0.32 -22.14 1.99
N GLU A 11 -0.37 -22.29 0.86
CA GLU A 11 0.24 -22.11 -0.47
C GLU A 11 0.86 -20.71 -0.62
N PHE A 12 0.12 -19.65 -0.30
CA PHE A 12 0.64 -18.29 -0.41
C PHE A 12 1.76 -18.02 0.58
N GLN A 13 1.70 -18.54 1.81
CA GLN A 13 2.80 -18.45 2.77
C GLN A 13 4.10 -19.05 2.21
N GLU A 14 4.03 -20.23 1.63
CA GLU A 14 5.20 -20.88 1.02
C GLU A 14 5.76 -20.04 -0.12
N ARG A 15 4.91 -19.58 -1.04
CA ARG A 15 5.31 -18.76 -2.20
C ARG A 15 5.92 -17.44 -1.78
N VAL A 16 5.26 -16.71 -0.87
CA VAL A 16 5.77 -15.42 -0.36
C VAL A 16 7.07 -15.62 0.41
N THR A 17 7.17 -16.65 1.27
CA THR A 17 8.39 -16.94 2.03
C THR A 17 9.55 -17.25 1.09
N ARG A 18 9.35 -18.10 0.09
CA ARG A 18 10.37 -18.43 -0.90
C ARG A 18 10.86 -17.19 -1.65
N PHE A 19 9.93 -16.41 -2.18
CA PHE A 19 10.25 -15.17 -2.90
C PHE A 19 10.98 -14.16 -1.98
N PHE A 20 10.45 -13.96 -0.78
CA PHE A 20 11.02 -13.01 0.18
C PHE A 20 12.47 -13.37 0.55
N ASN A 21 12.74 -14.64 0.83
CA ASN A 21 14.07 -15.09 1.20
C ASN A 21 15.07 -15.06 0.03
N ALA A 22 14.60 -15.37 -1.18
CA ALA A 22 15.45 -15.42 -2.37
C ALA A 22 15.75 -14.03 -2.97
N GLU A 23 14.73 -13.18 -3.03
CA GLU A 23 14.79 -11.94 -3.81
C GLU A 23 14.81 -10.68 -2.93
N VAL A 24 14.07 -10.67 -1.80
CA VAL A 24 13.87 -9.45 -1.01
C VAL A 24 14.93 -9.34 0.09
N LEU A 25 15.06 -10.37 0.91
CA LEU A 25 15.95 -10.34 2.08
C LEU A 25 17.41 -10.02 1.73
N PRO A 26 18.01 -10.56 0.64
CA PRO A 26 19.38 -10.24 0.26
C PRO A 26 19.64 -8.76 -0.08
N ARG A 27 18.61 -8.04 -0.49
CA ARG A 27 18.70 -6.62 -0.90
C ARG A 27 18.61 -5.63 0.27
N HIS A 28 18.44 -6.13 1.53
CA HIS A 28 18.25 -5.23 2.66
C HIS A 28 19.45 -4.32 2.94
N GLY A 29 20.67 -4.84 2.80
CA GLY A 29 21.90 -4.03 2.97
C GLY A 29 21.99 -2.89 1.95
N GLU A 30 21.62 -3.15 0.72
CA GLU A 30 21.58 -2.16 -0.36
C GLU A 30 20.49 -1.11 -0.11
N TRP A 31 19.29 -1.55 0.33
CA TRP A 31 18.22 -0.63 0.73
C TRP A 31 18.66 0.32 1.85
N VAL A 32 19.32 -0.19 2.89
CA VAL A 32 19.86 0.65 3.98
C VAL A 32 20.85 1.68 3.44
N GLN A 33 21.70 1.29 2.50
CA GLN A 33 22.66 2.20 1.89
C GLN A 33 21.96 3.29 1.10
N GLN A 34 21.08 2.92 0.16
CA GLN A 34 20.43 3.88 -0.74
C GLN A 34 19.39 4.77 0.00
N VAL A 35 18.52 4.15 0.79
CA VAL A 35 17.37 4.88 1.38
C VAL A 35 17.76 5.59 2.68
N ILE A 36 18.42 4.88 3.60
CA ILE A 36 18.69 5.44 4.93
C ILE A 36 19.91 6.36 4.93
N ARG A 37 20.98 5.97 4.25
CA ARG A 37 22.23 6.74 4.29
C ARG A 37 22.33 7.81 3.22
N GLU A 38 21.84 7.52 2.02
CA GLU A 38 21.94 8.43 0.87
C GLU A 38 20.67 9.26 0.63
N GLY A 39 19.54 8.91 1.26
CA GLY A 39 18.25 9.59 1.08
C GLY A 39 17.67 9.45 -0.33
N LYS A 40 18.01 8.35 -1.03
CA LYS A 40 17.55 8.04 -2.38
C LYS A 40 16.45 7.00 -2.35
N GLU A 41 15.72 6.85 -3.44
CA GLU A 41 14.86 5.69 -3.62
C GLU A 41 15.69 4.43 -3.92
N ALA A 42 15.15 3.27 -3.56
CA ALA A 42 15.77 1.99 -3.86
C ALA A 42 15.60 1.67 -5.36
N ASP A 43 16.65 1.82 -6.14
CA ASP A 43 16.65 1.67 -7.60
C ASP A 43 16.31 0.25 -8.09
N PHE A 44 16.48 -0.75 -7.24
CA PHE A 44 16.15 -2.15 -7.51
C PHE A 44 14.67 -2.49 -7.25
N LEU A 45 13.93 -1.63 -6.53
CA LEU A 45 12.54 -1.92 -6.13
C LEU A 45 11.59 -2.14 -7.32
N PRO A 46 11.66 -1.38 -8.42
CA PRO A 46 10.84 -1.65 -9.62
C PRO A 46 11.07 -3.04 -10.21
N GLU A 47 12.30 -3.55 -10.19
CA GLU A 47 12.60 -4.91 -10.66
C GLU A 47 11.95 -5.97 -9.76
N LEU A 48 12.07 -5.84 -8.44
CA LEU A 48 11.45 -6.77 -7.49
C LEU A 48 9.92 -6.78 -7.62
N ARG A 49 9.31 -5.61 -7.77
CA ARG A 49 7.85 -5.47 -8.00
C ARG A 49 7.42 -6.19 -9.27
N ARG A 50 8.16 -6.04 -10.36
CA ARG A 50 7.90 -6.74 -11.61
C ARG A 50 8.00 -8.26 -11.44
N LYS A 51 9.01 -8.77 -10.74
CA LYS A 51 9.18 -10.19 -10.43
C LYS A 51 8.03 -10.72 -9.58
N ALA A 52 7.69 -10.03 -8.48
CA ALA A 52 6.58 -10.42 -7.61
C ALA A 52 5.25 -10.49 -8.38
N ARG A 53 4.99 -9.49 -9.24
CA ARG A 53 3.80 -9.48 -10.11
C ARG A 53 3.78 -10.64 -11.09
N ALA A 54 4.92 -10.98 -11.71
CA ALA A 54 5.03 -12.11 -12.63
C ALA A 54 4.79 -13.46 -11.95
N GLU A 55 5.13 -13.59 -10.67
CA GLU A 55 4.82 -14.76 -9.86
C GLU A 55 3.40 -14.75 -9.26
N GLY A 56 2.56 -13.77 -9.60
CA GLY A 56 1.21 -13.64 -9.04
C GLY A 56 1.19 -13.24 -7.56
N LEU A 57 2.26 -12.64 -7.06
CA LEU A 57 2.38 -12.13 -5.69
C LEU A 57 2.18 -10.61 -5.67
N TRP A 58 0.99 -10.17 -6.09
CA TRP A 58 0.67 -8.75 -6.26
C TRP A 58 -0.69 -8.40 -5.67
N ASN A 59 -0.82 -7.23 -5.05
CA ASN A 59 -2.06 -6.75 -4.43
C ASN A 59 -2.68 -7.75 -3.44
N LEU A 60 -1.87 -8.42 -2.64
CA LEU A 60 -2.30 -9.50 -1.75
C LEU A 60 -3.19 -9.03 -0.59
N ALA A 61 -3.15 -7.72 -0.27
CA ALA A 61 -3.88 -7.11 0.83
C ALA A 61 -5.28 -6.59 0.44
N LEU A 62 -5.77 -6.90 -0.76
CA LEU A 62 -7.02 -6.34 -1.29
C LEU A 62 -8.07 -7.45 -1.49
N PRO A 63 -8.96 -7.69 -0.51
CA PRO A 63 -9.94 -8.78 -0.56
C PRO A 63 -11.07 -8.55 -1.57
N GLU A 64 -11.42 -7.29 -1.84
CA GLU A 64 -12.59 -6.91 -2.64
C GLU A 64 -12.28 -6.55 -4.11
N LEU A 65 -11.15 -7.01 -4.63
CA LEU A 65 -10.80 -6.81 -6.03
C LEU A 65 -11.86 -7.43 -6.96
N ALA A 66 -12.22 -6.71 -8.03
CA ALA A 66 -13.03 -7.26 -9.11
C ALA A 66 -12.25 -8.38 -9.85
N GLU A 67 -12.96 -9.24 -10.58
CA GLU A 67 -12.31 -10.35 -11.30
C GLU A 67 -11.30 -9.91 -12.35
N THR A 68 -11.50 -8.72 -12.90
CA THR A 68 -10.64 -8.10 -13.92
C THR A 68 -9.47 -7.31 -13.34
N GLU A 69 -9.49 -7.04 -12.02
CA GLU A 69 -8.44 -6.28 -11.36
C GLU A 69 -7.26 -7.17 -10.95
N PRO A 70 -6.00 -6.67 -11.02
CA PRO A 70 -4.83 -7.46 -10.70
C PRO A 70 -4.71 -7.73 -9.19
N GLY A 71 -4.66 -9.01 -8.80
CA GLY A 71 -4.46 -9.44 -7.41
C GLY A 71 -5.13 -10.78 -7.11
N ASN A 72 -5.12 -11.18 -5.84
CA ASN A 72 -5.45 -12.54 -5.43
C ASN A 72 -6.70 -12.66 -4.54
N ARG A 73 -7.34 -11.57 -4.18
CA ARG A 73 -8.57 -11.53 -3.36
C ARG A 73 -8.48 -12.38 -2.09
N LEU A 74 -7.33 -12.27 -1.42
CA LEU A 74 -7.16 -12.90 -0.11
C LEU A 74 -8.00 -12.15 0.92
N SER A 75 -8.75 -12.89 1.73
CA SER A 75 -9.39 -12.30 2.90
C SER A 75 -8.34 -11.75 3.87
N ASN A 76 -8.74 -10.87 4.78
CA ASN A 76 -7.83 -10.33 5.80
C ASN A 76 -7.21 -11.44 6.66
N LEU A 77 -7.95 -12.54 6.91
CA LEU A 77 -7.45 -13.69 7.65
C LEU A 77 -6.38 -14.46 6.86
N GLU A 78 -6.56 -14.62 5.55
CA GLU A 78 -5.58 -15.27 4.66
C GLU A 78 -4.35 -14.39 4.45
N PHE A 79 -4.50 -13.07 4.44
CA PHE A 79 -3.39 -12.13 4.27
C PHE A 79 -2.55 -11.95 5.54
N ALA A 80 -3.13 -12.08 6.74
CA ALA A 80 -2.44 -11.80 8.00
C ALA A 80 -1.08 -12.50 8.15
N PRO A 81 -0.92 -13.82 7.91
CA PRO A 81 0.38 -14.49 7.98
C PRO A 81 1.36 -14.03 6.90
N LEU A 82 0.87 -13.54 5.76
CA LEU A 82 1.72 -12.98 4.71
C LEU A 82 2.28 -11.61 5.12
N ALA A 83 1.45 -10.80 5.80
CA ALA A 83 1.89 -9.53 6.37
C ALA A 83 3.02 -9.71 7.39
N GLU A 84 3.00 -10.78 8.18
CA GLU A 84 4.08 -11.14 9.10
C GLU A 84 5.40 -11.39 8.35
N ILE A 85 5.36 -12.12 7.24
CA ILE A 85 6.55 -12.38 6.42
C ILE A 85 7.09 -11.08 5.83
N MET A 86 6.22 -10.24 5.26
CA MET A 86 6.60 -8.96 4.68
C MET A 86 7.15 -7.98 5.73
N GLY A 87 6.60 -8.01 6.94
CA GLY A 87 6.98 -7.16 8.07
C GLY A 87 8.36 -7.43 8.66
N LYS A 88 9.07 -8.47 8.22
CA LYS A 88 10.47 -8.71 8.60
C LYS A 88 11.40 -7.58 8.16
N LEU A 89 11.02 -6.84 7.12
CA LEU A 89 11.74 -5.66 6.65
C LEU A 89 10.79 -4.46 6.54
N PRO A 90 11.21 -3.24 6.90
CA PRO A 90 10.36 -2.05 6.89
C PRO A 90 9.84 -1.66 5.50
N TRP A 91 10.43 -2.19 4.45
CA TRP A 91 10.06 -1.96 3.05
C TRP A 91 9.52 -3.21 2.34
N GLY A 92 9.47 -4.36 3.03
CA GLY A 92 9.12 -5.64 2.41
C GLY A 92 7.75 -5.67 1.74
N SER A 93 6.75 -5.01 2.33
CA SER A 93 5.40 -4.90 1.76
C SER A 93 5.33 -4.10 0.44
N GLN A 94 6.30 -3.21 0.19
CA GLN A 94 6.35 -2.42 -1.04
C GLN A 94 6.58 -3.26 -2.29
N VAL A 95 7.24 -4.41 -2.14
CA VAL A 95 7.53 -5.33 -3.24
C VAL A 95 6.26 -5.95 -3.81
N PHE A 96 5.25 -6.15 -2.96
CA PHE A 96 3.99 -6.82 -3.28
C PHE A 96 2.80 -5.87 -3.47
N ASN A 97 3.07 -4.56 -3.53
CA ASN A 97 2.05 -3.50 -3.53
C ASN A 97 1.07 -3.59 -2.33
N CYS A 98 1.61 -3.91 -1.16
CA CYS A 98 0.86 -4.13 0.07
C CYS A 98 1.22 -3.12 1.18
N GLN A 99 1.80 -1.97 0.83
CA GLN A 99 2.22 -0.94 1.78
C GLN A 99 1.13 0.10 2.04
N ALA A 100 1.19 0.73 3.20
CA ALA A 100 0.49 1.97 3.46
C ALA A 100 1.28 3.17 2.86
N PRO A 101 0.60 4.22 2.41
CA PRO A 101 -0.83 4.47 2.47
C PRO A 101 -1.61 3.94 1.25
N ASP A 102 -0.95 3.28 0.29
CA ASP A 102 -1.58 2.88 -0.96
C ASP A 102 -2.73 1.89 -0.73
N VAL A 103 -2.54 0.86 0.12
CA VAL A 103 -3.59 -0.14 0.38
C VAL A 103 -4.87 0.50 0.95
N PRO A 104 -4.85 1.28 2.05
CA PRO A 104 -6.08 1.90 2.54
C PRO A 104 -6.69 2.89 1.54
N ASN A 105 -5.87 3.60 0.74
CA ASN A 105 -6.39 4.48 -0.30
C ASN A 105 -7.04 3.69 -1.46
N MET A 106 -6.47 2.56 -1.86
CA MET A 106 -7.09 1.66 -2.85
C MET A 106 -8.43 1.10 -2.35
N VAL A 107 -8.49 0.66 -1.09
CA VAL A 107 -9.76 0.18 -0.47
C VAL A 107 -10.81 1.28 -0.45
N MET A 108 -10.44 2.50 -0.08
CA MET A 108 -11.34 3.66 -0.09
C MET A 108 -11.85 3.97 -1.51
N LEU A 109 -10.96 4.03 -2.49
CA LEU A 109 -11.33 4.29 -3.89
C LEU A 109 -12.21 3.16 -4.44
N GLN A 110 -11.92 1.91 -4.09
CA GLN A 110 -12.71 0.76 -4.52
C GLN A 110 -14.14 0.84 -4.02
N SER A 111 -14.32 1.23 -2.77
CA SER A 111 -15.63 1.30 -2.12
C SER A 111 -16.45 2.54 -2.48
N LEU A 112 -15.79 3.70 -2.67
CA LEU A 112 -16.49 5.01 -2.72
C LEU A 112 -16.38 5.73 -4.07
N ALA A 113 -15.38 5.40 -4.91
CA ALA A 113 -15.13 6.15 -6.13
C ALA A 113 -16.09 5.78 -7.27
N THR A 114 -16.42 6.77 -8.10
CA THR A 114 -17.14 6.54 -9.35
C THR A 114 -16.29 5.75 -10.35
N PRO A 115 -16.88 5.12 -11.38
CA PRO A 115 -16.11 4.40 -12.41
C PRO A 115 -15.02 5.27 -13.08
N GLU A 116 -15.30 6.56 -13.28
CA GLU A 116 -14.33 7.49 -13.85
C GLU A 116 -13.15 7.76 -12.89
N GLN A 117 -13.47 7.97 -11.60
CA GLN A 117 -12.47 8.15 -10.55
C GLN A 117 -11.61 6.90 -10.35
N LYS A 118 -12.21 5.70 -10.44
CA LYS A 118 -11.47 4.43 -10.38
C LYS A 118 -10.46 4.35 -11.51
N ARG A 119 -10.88 4.56 -12.75
CA ARG A 119 -9.96 4.56 -13.90
C ARG A 119 -8.82 5.57 -13.76
N ARG A 120 -9.10 6.72 -13.16
CA ARG A 120 -8.12 7.79 -13.05
C ARG A 120 -7.12 7.58 -11.91
N TRP A 121 -7.56 7.03 -10.78
CA TRP A 121 -6.76 6.99 -9.56
C TRP A 121 -6.54 5.58 -9.00
N LEU A 122 -7.55 4.69 -9.07
CA LEU A 122 -7.41 3.34 -8.55
C LEU A 122 -6.59 2.44 -9.48
N ASP A 123 -6.90 2.42 -10.78
CA ASP A 123 -6.21 1.55 -11.74
C ASP A 123 -4.69 1.78 -11.72
N PRO A 124 -4.16 3.01 -11.75
CA PRO A 124 -2.72 3.25 -11.66
C PRO A 124 -2.10 2.80 -10.33
N LEU A 125 -2.84 2.90 -9.21
CA LEU A 125 -2.38 2.38 -7.91
C LEU A 125 -2.35 0.85 -7.90
N LEU A 126 -3.38 0.19 -8.43
CA LEU A 126 -3.42 -1.27 -8.56
C LEU A 126 -2.30 -1.79 -9.47
N ASP A 127 -1.98 -1.05 -10.52
CA ASP A 127 -0.86 -1.36 -11.40
C ASP A 127 0.51 -1.02 -10.79
N GLY A 128 0.54 -0.24 -9.73
CA GLY A 128 1.76 0.22 -9.06
C GLY A 128 2.56 1.22 -9.89
N THR A 129 1.94 1.89 -10.86
CA THR A 129 2.54 2.93 -11.69
C THR A 129 2.51 4.31 -11.04
N THR A 130 1.64 4.50 -10.04
CA THR A 130 1.59 5.69 -9.19
C THR A 130 1.63 5.31 -7.72
N ARG A 131 1.91 6.29 -6.88
CA ARG A 131 1.85 6.19 -5.44
C ARG A 131 0.84 7.18 -4.89
N SER A 132 0.41 6.95 -3.66
CA SER A 132 -0.51 7.85 -2.98
C SER A 132 0.07 8.37 -1.67
N ALA A 133 -0.57 9.42 -1.14
CA ALA A 133 -0.25 9.96 0.16
C ALA A 133 -1.49 10.02 1.05
N PHE A 134 -1.29 9.97 2.36
CA PHE A 134 -2.36 10.13 3.34
C PHE A 134 -2.03 11.27 4.29
N ALA A 135 -2.72 12.40 4.13
CA ALA A 135 -2.54 13.62 4.89
C ALA A 135 -3.60 13.72 6.01
N MET A 136 -3.40 13.00 7.11
CA MET A 136 -4.31 13.01 8.26
C MET A 136 -3.82 13.95 9.36
N THR A 137 -2.57 13.83 9.77
CA THR A 137 -2.01 14.48 10.96
C THR A 137 -1.93 15.99 10.79
N GLU A 138 -2.30 16.73 11.84
CA GLU A 138 -2.23 18.19 11.95
C GLU A 138 -1.33 18.60 13.11
N PRO A 139 -0.61 19.75 12.98
CA PRO A 139 0.31 20.18 14.03
C PRO A 139 -0.38 20.69 15.31
N ASP A 140 -1.60 21.22 15.16
CA ASP A 140 -2.24 22.00 16.21
C ASP A 140 -3.31 21.22 16.99
N VAL A 141 -3.66 20.00 16.56
CA VAL A 141 -4.71 19.17 17.17
C VAL A 141 -4.31 17.70 17.20
N ALA A 142 -4.89 16.94 18.13
CA ALA A 142 -4.74 15.48 18.20
C ALA A 142 -5.56 14.79 17.08
N SER A 143 -5.10 14.92 15.85
CA SER A 143 -5.81 14.55 14.62
C SER A 143 -5.86 13.04 14.33
N SER A 144 -5.29 12.20 15.18
CA SER A 144 -5.56 10.74 15.21
C SER A 144 -7.02 10.44 15.53
N ASP A 145 -7.65 11.30 16.30
CA ASP A 145 -9.10 11.37 16.42
C ASP A 145 -9.63 12.21 15.23
N ALA A 146 -10.27 11.53 14.27
CA ALA A 146 -10.78 12.18 13.07
C ALA A 146 -11.84 13.25 13.35
N SER A 147 -12.55 13.17 14.49
CA SER A 147 -13.52 14.19 14.91
C SER A 147 -12.86 15.51 15.35
N ASN A 148 -11.56 15.46 15.65
CA ASN A 148 -10.77 16.62 16.11
C ASN A 148 -9.97 17.30 14.99
N ILE A 149 -10.15 16.90 13.73
CA ILE A 149 -9.46 17.50 12.58
C ILE A 149 -9.90 18.95 12.40
N GLY A 150 -8.92 19.88 12.37
CA GLY A 150 -9.14 21.31 12.17
C GLY A 150 -9.25 21.73 10.70
N THR A 151 -8.77 20.91 9.76
CA THR A 151 -8.89 21.17 8.31
C THR A 151 -10.36 21.26 7.92
N ARG A 152 -10.71 22.34 7.23
CA ARG A 152 -12.09 22.63 6.82
C ARG A 152 -12.25 22.43 5.33
N MET A 153 -13.40 21.88 4.95
CA MET A 153 -13.85 21.74 3.58
C MET A 153 -15.15 22.53 3.38
N ALA A 154 -15.20 23.36 2.36
CA ALA A 154 -16.38 24.15 1.99
C ALA A 154 -16.71 23.93 0.52
N PHE A 155 -18.00 23.79 0.21
CA PHE A 155 -18.50 23.74 -1.17
C PHE A 155 -18.77 25.15 -1.67
N GLU A 156 -18.19 25.52 -2.81
CA GLU A 156 -18.33 26.82 -3.47
C GLU A 156 -18.76 26.60 -4.93
N GLY A 157 -20.06 26.46 -5.17
CA GLY A 157 -20.59 26.04 -6.46
C GLY A 157 -20.11 24.64 -6.83
N ASP A 158 -19.45 24.49 -7.98
CA ASP A 158 -18.89 23.23 -8.46
C ASP A 158 -17.48 22.93 -7.90
N ASN A 159 -16.96 23.81 -7.06
CA ASN A 159 -15.64 23.68 -6.48
C ASN A 159 -15.70 23.28 -5.00
N ILE A 160 -14.64 22.64 -4.55
CA ILE A 160 -14.40 22.33 -3.14
C ILE A 160 -13.16 23.10 -2.70
N ARG A 161 -13.32 23.96 -1.67
CA ARG A 161 -12.20 24.65 -1.04
C ARG A 161 -11.79 23.90 0.21
N ILE A 162 -10.51 23.49 0.29
CA ILE A 162 -9.92 22.83 1.46
C ILE A 162 -8.91 23.80 2.07
N ASN A 163 -9.06 24.08 3.38
CA ASN A 163 -8.16 24.94 4.15
C ASN A 163 -7.74 24.22 5.43
N GLY A 164 -6.43 24.09 5.62
CA GLY A 164 -5.85 23.47 6.78
C GLY A 164 -4.35 23.31 6.62
N ARG A 165 -3.72 22.79 7.67
CA ARG A 165 -2.29 22.50 7.69
C ARG A 165 -2.08 21.04 8.09
N LYS A 166 -1.36 20.31 7.26
CA LYS A 166 -1.01 18.91 7.47
C LYS A 166 0.50 18.76 7.62
N TRP A 167 0.92 17.76 8.38
CA TRP A 167 2.31 17.37 8.49
C TRP A 167 2.44 15.84 8.62
N PHE A 168 3.66 15.32 8.55
CA PHE A 168 3.93 13.88 8.60
C PHE A 168 3.03 13.05 7.66
N ALA A 169 2.68 13.63 6.50
CA ALA A 169 1.86 12.93 5.51
C ALA A 169 2.66 11.76 4.92
N THR A 170 2.26 10.54 5.25
CA THR A 170 2.89 9.33 4.70
C THR A 170 2.74 9.33 3.18
N GLY A 171 3.84 9.16 2.46
CA GLY A 171 3.89 9.25 1.00
C GLY A 171 3.97 10.67 0.42
N GLY A 172 3.81 11.71 1.24
CA GLY A 172 3.75 13.11 0.77
C GLY A 172 5.06 13.70 0.24
N GLY A 173 6.16 13.00 0.40
CA GLY A 173 7.47 13.37 -0.16
C GLY A 173 7.85 12.59 -1.41
N HIS A 174 6.97 11.73 -1.89
CA HIS A 174 7.20 10.97 -3.12
C HIS A 174 7.13 11.91 -4.33
N PRO A 175 8.06 11.82 -5.30
CA PRO A 175 8.10 12.76 -6.42
C PRO A 175 6.99 12.59 -7.47
N ASP A 176 6.25 11.47 -7.45
CA ASP A 176 5.21 11.15 -8.46
C ASP A 176 3.80 11.55 -8.05
#